data_44bd839dc2be502cfb1327e970bca509
#
_entry.id   44bd839dc2be502cfb1327e970bca509
#
_cell.length_a   1.000
_cell.length_b   1.000
_cell.length_c   1.000
_cell.angle_alpha   90.00
_cell.angle_beta   90.00
_cell.angle_gamma   90.00
#
_symmetry.space_group_name_H-M   'P 1'
#
loop_
_entity.id
_entity.type
_entity.pdbx_description
1 polymer ?
#
loop_
_entity_poly.entity_id
_entity_poly.type
_entity_poly.pdbx_seq_one_letter_code
_entity_poly.pdbx_strand_id
1 'polypeptide(L)'
;MKRIFGLLWVVLASLALAQAQPCSGRWVQHALGTTCVVSTPKRVVALEWTYVEDLLALGVQPVGVADIKGYQEWVRIPIALDKSVVDVGTRAQPSLEVLTTLKPDLILAPAFRVQQIYPRLTQIAPTLTFDPFSEAGNQYAEMVRTFQTIAEVLGRSTQARTVLTRMETRFAQARQTLQEAGLFGQRFVLAQAFTSRQNLATMRLFTRNSLVSQVLEQIGLKNAWEDKAQQYGYTEVGLEALSQIKTDHFIYIVQENDNVFTGSSVEALWKNLDFVRNHHAYRLPGNTWTFGGPLSAEGLVEAVIRAMTSK
;
A
#
# COMPACT_ATOMS: atom_id res chain seq x y z
N MET A 1 -62.27 33.56 45.60
CA MET A 1 -62.11 33.06 44.22
C MET A 1 -60.89 33.72 43.61
N LYS A 2 -59.72 33.02 43.60
CA LYS A 2 -58.45 33.52 42.99
C LYS A 2 -58.20 32.64 41.77
N ARG A 3 -58.24 33.27 40.61
CA ARG A 3 -57.86 32.63 39.29
C ARG A 3 -56.40 32.75 39.11
N ILE A 4 -55.73 31.58 39.02
CA ILE A 4 -54.28 31.48 38.65
C ILE A 4 -54.20 31.32 37.13
N PHE A 5 -53.64 32.29 36.44
CA PHE A 5 -53.26 32.22 35.01
C PHE A 5 -51.88 31.55 34.92
N GLY A 6 -51.85 30.32 34.42
CA GLY A 6 -50.58 29.63 34.10
C GLY A 6 -50.11 30.05 32.71
N LEU A 7 -48.98 30.72 32.62
CA LEU A 7 -48.27 30.99 31.36
C LEU A 7 -47.54 29.75 30.87
N LEU A 8 -48.02 29.20 29.78
CA LEU A 8 -47.32 28.08 29.09
C LEU A 8 -46.20 28.67 28.20
N TRP A 9 -44.94 28.47 28.60
CA TRP A 9 -43.79 28.77 27.75
C TRP A 9 -43.57 27.65 26.75
N VAL A 10 -43.87 27.94 25.45
CA VAL A 10 -43.51 27.05 24.34
C VAL A 10 -42.08 27.34 23.95
N VAL A 11 -41.16 26.43 24.32
CA VAL A 11 -39.76 26.46 23.87
C VAL A 11 -39.72 25.93 22.44
N LEU A 12 -39.65 26.77 21.45
CA LEU A 12 -39.34 26.42 20.06
C LEU A 12 -37.84 26.04 20.00
N ALA A 13 -37.56 24.76 19.99
CA ALA A 13 -36.23 24.24 19.65
C ALA A 13 -35.99 24.43 18.15
N SER A 14 -35.21 25.42 17.81
CA SER A 14 -34.75 25.61 16.42
C SER A 14 -33.76 24.51 16.08
N LEU A 15 -34.20 23.50 15.32
CA LEU A 15 -33.31 22.58 14.64
C LEU A 15 -32.54 23.35 13.57
N ALA A 16 -31.30 23.73 13.90
CA ALA A 16 -30.37 24.24 12.92
C ALA A 16 -30.02 23.08 11.98
N LEU A 17 -30.67 23.03 10.83
CA LEU A 17 -30.24 22.21 9.70
C LEU A 17 -28.83 22.72 9.30
N ALA A 18 -27.81 21.91 9.61
CA ALA A 18 -26.46 22.15 9.08
C ALA A 18 -26.57 22.13 7.55
N GLN A 19 -26.64 23.29 6.93
CA GLN A 19 -26.58 23.41 5.48
C GLN A 19 -25.20 22.97 5.04
N ALA A 20 -25.12 21.84 4.30
CA ALA A 20 -23.90 21.44 3.64
C ALA A 20 -23.41 22.59 2.78
N GLN A 21 -22.20 23.10 3.02
CA GLN A 21 -21.65 24.19 2.22
C GLN A 21 -21.58 23.76 0.75
N PRO A 22 -22.03 24.58 -0.19
CA PRO A 22 -21.99 24.25 -1.61
C PRO A 22 -20.53 24.08 -2.04
N CYS A 23 -20.18 22.92 -2.64
CA CYS A 23 -18.87 22.67 -3.25
C CYS A 23 -18.83 23.36 -4.62
N SER A 24 -17.96 24.34 -4.79
CA SER A 24 -17.74 24.99 -6.09
C SER A 24 -16.88 24.15 -7.05
N GLY A 25 -16.45 22.96 -6.61
CA GLY A 25 -15.65 22.00 -7.36
C GLY A 25 -16.33 20.64 -7.44
N ARG A 26 -15.59 19.60 -7.07
CA ARG A 26 -16.06 18.22 -7.07
C ARG A 26 -16.00 17.63 -5.66
N TRP A 27 -17.08 16.96 -5.26
CA TRP A 27 -17.08 16.10 -4.08
C TRP A 27 -16.38 14.77 -4.39
N VAL A 28 -15.40 14.41 -3.58
CA VAL A 28 -14.68 13.14 -3.65
C VAL A 28 -14.97 12.35 -2.38
N GLN A 29 -15.54 11.18 -2.54
CA GLN A 29 -15.74 10.25 -1.42
C GLN A 29 -14.44 9.51 -1.12
N HIS A 30 -14.12 9.34 0.16
CA HIS A 30 -12.91 8.66 0.63
C HIS A 30 -13.17 7.98 1.99
N ALA A 31 -12.17 7.27 2.55
CA ALA A 31 -12.36 6.42 3.72
C ALA A 31 -12.87 7.14 4.99
N LEU A 32 -12.54 8.42 5.20
CA LEU A 32 -12.99 9.21 6.36
C LEU A 32 -14.08 10.24 6.03
N GLY A 33 -14.76 10.10 4.89
CA GLY A 33 -15.88 10.97 4.53
C GLY A 33 -15.85 11.47 3.10
N THR A 34 -16.18 12.74 2.90
CA THR A 34 -16.18 13.41 1.59
C THR A 34 -15.42 14.72 1.67
N THR A 35 -14.64 15.01 0.65
CA THR A 35 -13.87 16.27 0.55
C THR A 35 -14.21 17.00 -0.75
N CYS A 36 -14.44 18.32 -0.66
CA CYS A 36 -14.60 19.17 -1.82
C CYS A 36 -13.23 19.57 -2.39
N VAL A 37 -12.94 19.16 -3.63
CA VAL A 37 -11.76 19.59 -4.37
C VAL A 37 -12.16 20.62 -5.41
N VAL A 38 -11.79 21.88 -5.17
CA VAL A 38 -12.29 23.03 -5.95
C VAL A 38 -11.64 23.17 -7.33
N SER A 39 -10.38 22.78 -7.46
CA SER A 39 -9.61 22.86 -8.70
C SER A 39 -8.69 21.66 -8.85
N THR A 40 -8.14 21.44 -10.03
CA THR A 40 -7.11 20.41 -10.24
C THR A 40 -5.88 20.70 -9.38
N PRO A 41 -5.54 19.83 -8.41
CA PRO A 41 -4.42 20.05 -7.51
C PRO A 41 -3.09 20.08 -8.26
N LYS A 42 -2.19 20.95 -7.79
CA LYS A 42 -0.83 21.11 -8.32
C LYS A 42 0.24 20.92 -7.26
N ARG A 43 -0.11 21.10 -5.99
CA ARG A 43 0.78 21.02 -4.83
C ARG A 43 0.33 19.91 -3.90
N VAL A 44 0.65 18.67 -4.29
CA VAL A 44 0.19 17.47 -3.59
C VAL A 44 1.21 17.02 -2.56
N VAL A 45 0.74 16.68 -1.36
CA VAL A 45 1.53 16.01 -0.33
C VAL A 45 1.08 14.56 -0.20
N ALA A 46 2.03 13.63 -0.10
CA ALA A 46 1.78 12.20 0.13
C ALA A 46 2.31 11.77 1.51
N LEU A 47 1.41 11.29 2.36
CA LEU A 47 1.75 10.82 3.71
C LEU A 47 1.96 9.29 3.78
N GLU A 48 1.93 8.58 2.65
CA GLU A 48 2.28 7.17 2.53
C GLU A 48 2.98 6.90 1.20
N TRP A 49 3.89 5.96 1.19
CA TRP A 49 4.77 5.66 0.05
C TRP A 49 4.03 5.16 -1.19
N THR A 50 2.93 4.43 -1.00
CA THR A 50 2.05 4.03 -2.10
C THR A 50 1.54 5.24 -2.89
N TYR A 51 1.12 6.30 -2.20
CA TYR A 51 0.63 7.51 -2.89
C TYR A 51 1.74 8.34 -3.52
N VAL A 52 2.98 8.23 -3.00
CA VAL A 52 4.17 8.77 -3.70
C VAL A 52 4.34 8.07 -5.04
N GLU A 53 4.29 6.75 -5.04
CA GLU A 53 4.37 5.95 -6.26
C GLU A 53 3.25 6.28 -7.24
N ASP A 54 2.01 6.39 -6.74
CA ASP A 54 0.84 6.73 -7.56
C ASP A 54 1.00 8.09 -8.24
N LEU A 55 1.45 9.10 -7.51
CA LEU A 55 1.73 10.43 -8.06
C LEU A 55 2.80 10.37 -9.15
N LEU A 56 3.91 9.70 -8.88
CA LEU A 56 5.01 9.55 -9.84
C LEU A 56 4.57 8.80 -11.09
N ALA A 57 3.78 7.75 -10.96
CA ALA A 57 3.21 7.00 -12.08
C ALA A 57 2.28 7.85 -12.95
N LEU A 58 1.60 8.84 -12.35
CA LEU A 58 0.74 9.81 -13.02
C LEU A 58 1.51 11.01 -13.60
N GLY A 59 2.84 11.04 -13.45
CA GLY A 59 3.70 12.14 -13.91
C GLY A 59 3.58 13.40 -13.04
N VAL A 60 3.27 13.24 -11.76
CA VAL A 60 3.16 14.32 -10.78
C VAL A 60 4.22 14.15 -9.70
N GLN A 61 5.10 15.13 -9.51
CA GLN A 61 6.00 15.18 -8.37
C GLN A 61 5.26 15.78 -7.17
N PRO A 62 5.26 15.11 -6.00
CA PRO A 62 4.72 15.69 -4.79
C PRO A 62 5.57 16.89 -4.32
N VAL A 63 4.98 17.83 -3.59
CA VAL A 63 5.75 18.91 -2.93
C VAL A 63 6.26 18.51 -1.56
N GLY A 64 5.67 17.48 -0.96
CA GLY A 64 6.07 16.92 0.33
C GLY A 64 5.75 15.44 0.43
N VAL A 65 6.62 14.70 1.11
CA VAL A 65 6.52 13.25 1.31
C VAL A 65 6.88 12.93 2.76
N ALA A 66 6.13 12.04 3.38
CA ALA A 66 6.49 11.52 4.69
C ALA A 66 7.55 10.41 4.57
N ASP A 67 8.64 10.56 5.34
CA ASP A 67 9.74 9.59 5.46
C ASP A 67 10.42 9.29 4.12
N ILE A 68 11.01 10.32 3.52
CA ILE A 68 11.73 10.21 2.24
C ILE A 68 12.89 9.20 2.34
N LYS A 69 13.60 9.19 3.46
CA LYS A 69 14.73 8.25 3.66
C LYS A 69 14.24 6.80 3.57
N GLY A 70 13.18 6.47 4.30
CA GLY A 70 12.60 5.14 4.24
C GLY A 70 12.03 4.81 2.86
N TYR A 71 11.39 5.77 2.18
CA TYR A 71 10.94 5.59 0.81
C TYR A 71 12.08 5.16 -0.12
N GLN A 72 13.20 5.85 -0.09
CA GLN A 72 14.36 5.56 -0.94
C GLN A 72 15.03 4.22 -0.60
N GLU A 73 14.94 3.78 0.64
CA GLU A 73 15.50 2.50 1.09
C GLU A 73 14.64 1.30 0.66
N TRP A 74 13.31 1.43 0.77
CA TRP A 74 12.39 0.29 0.64
C TRP A 74 11.62 0.22 -0.67
N VAL A 75 11.48 1.35 -1.39
CA VAL A 75 10.66 1.42 -2.61
C VAL A 75 11.55 1.57 -3.83
N ARG A 76 11.52 0.58 -4.71
CA ARG A 76 12.23 0.62 -5.98
C ARG A 76 11.24 0.68 -7.14
N ILE A 77 11.10 1.89 -7.70
CA ILE A 77 10.36 2.12 -8.94
C ILE A 77 11.23 2.86 -9.95
N PRO A 78 10.91 2.81 -11.26
CA PRO A 78 11.76 3.39 -12.29
C PRO A 78 11.71 4.93 -12.37
N ILE A 79 10.96 5.60 -11.49
CA ILE A 79 10.77 7.06 -11.48
C ILE A 79 11.33 7.62 -10.20
N ALA A 80 12.31 8.52 -10.32
CA ALA A 80 12.93 9.14 -9.16
C ALA A 80 12.06 10.26 -8.56
N LEU A 81 12.13 10.40 -7.24
CA LEU A 81 11.59 11.53 -6.52
C LEU A 81 12.49 12.76 -6.76
N ASP A 82 11.90 13.92 -7.04
CA ASP A 82 12.64 15.17 -7.25
C ASP A 82 13.35 15.60 -5.95
N LYS A 83 14.55 16.16 -6.10
CA LYS A 83 15.36 16.63 -4.95
C LYS A 83 14.75 17.82 -4.22
N SER A 84 13.82 18.54 -4.83
CA SER A 84 13.09 19.67 -4.23
C SER A 84 11.95 19.24 -3.30
N VAL A 85 11.59 17.95 -3.29
CA VAL A 85 10.53 17.42 -2.44
C VAL A 85 10.95 17.50 -0.97
N VAL A 86 10.08 18.04 -0.14
CA VAL A 86 10.34 18.25 1.28
C VAL A 86 9.92 17.03 2.09
N ASP A 87 10.78 16.58 3.01
CA ASP A 87 10.39 15.58 4.01
C ASP A 87 9.46 16.22 5.05
N VAL A 88 8.26 15.67 5.19
CA VAL A 88 7.25 16.20 6.12
C VAL A 88 7.17 15.41 7.43
N GLY A 89 8.22 14.69 7.80
CA GLY A 89 8.29 13.88 9.01
C GLY A 89 7.95 12.40 8.75
N THR A 90 7.66 11.65 9.81
CA THR A 90 7.40 10.21 9.66
C THR A 90 5.97 9.94 9.15
N ARG A 91 5.76 8.77 8.56
CA ARG A 91 4.41 8.33 8.14
C ARG A 91 3.43 8.20 9.31
N ALA A 92 3.93 7.91 10.52
CA ALA A 92 3.10 7.82 11.72
C ALA A 92 2.84 9.19 12.36
N GLN A 93 3.77 10.13 12.21
CA GLN A 93 3.72 11.47 12.83
C GLN A 93 4.24 12.51 11.84
N PRO A 94 3.43 12.92 10.83
CA PRO A 94 3.78 14.00 9.93
C PRO A 94 3.79 15.35 10.67
N SER A 95 4.72 16.23 10.31
CA SER A 95 4.82 17.58 10.87
C SER A 95 3.75 18.51 10.28
N LEU A 96 2.75 18.86 11.07
CA LEU A 96 1.70 19.79 10.65
C LEU A 96 2.24 21.20 10.39
N GLU A 97 3.32 21.59 11.03
CA GLU A 97 4.00 22.86 10.80
C GLU A 97 4.63 22.92 9.40
N VAL A 98 5.38 21.88 9.03
CA VAL A 98 5.96 21.76 7.68
C VAL A 98 4.86 21.70 6.63
N LEU A 99 3.80 20.92 6.86
CA LEU A 99 2.63 20.86 5.96
C LEU A 99 2.01 22.23 5.74
N THR A 100 1.79 23.01 6.82
CA THR A 100 1.23 24.36 6.74
C THR A 100 2.13 25.29 5.94
N THR A 101 3.44 25.21 6.14
CA THR A 101 4.44 26.03 5.40
C THR A 101 4.46 25.69 3.91
N LEU A 102 4.29 24.42 3.56
CA LEU A 102 4.26 23.95 2.17
C LEU A 102 3.05 24.44 1.40
N LYS A 103 1.95 24.84 2.09
CA LYS A 103 0.69 25.29 1.47
C LYS A 103 0.24 24.32 0.36
N PRO A 104 0.01 23.05 0.67
CA PRO A 104 -0.50 22.10 -0.30
C PRO A 104 -1.93 22.46 -0.72
N ASP A 105 -2.34 22.03 -1.89
CA ASP A 105 -3.72 22.09 -2.35
C ASP A 105 -4.43 20.73 -2.31
N LEU A 106 -3.68 19.67 -1.99
CA LEU A 106 -4.19 18.32 -1.70
C LEU A 106 -3.24 17.56 -0.79
N ILE A 107 -3.80 16.80 0.16
CA ILE A 107 -3.08 15.84 0.99
C ILE A 107 -3.67 14.44 0.72
N LEU A 108 -2.80 13.45 0.45
CA LEU A 108 -3.15 12.04 0.31
C LEU A 108 -2.63 11.27 1.53
N ALA A 109 -3.49 10.52 2.22
CA ALA A 109 -3.13 9.85 3.44
C ALA A 109 -3.86 8.50 3.63
N PRO A 110 -3.26 7.50 4.31
CA PRO A 110 -3.98 6.30 4.70
C PRO A 110 -4.84 6.58 5.94
N ALA A 111 -6.11 6.18 5.90
CA ALA A 111 -7.07 6.45 6.98
C ALA A 111 -6.57 5.94 8.33
N PHE A 112 -6.04 4.72 8.40
CA PHE A 112 -5.59 4.07 9.63
C PHE A 112 -4.45 4.79 10.36
N ARG A 113 -3.66 5.64 9.68
CA ARG A 113 -2.59 6.43 10.31
C ARG A 113 -3.05 7.81 10.73
N VAL A 114 -3.98 8.41 9.99
CA VAL A 114 -4.30 9.84 10.16
C VAL A 114 -5.63 10.11 10.83
N GLN A 115 -6.40 9.10 11.19
CA GLN A 115 -7.74 9.26 11.76
C GLN A 115 -7.81 10.29 12.89
N GLN A 116 -6.84 10.26 13.82
CA GLN A 116 -6.80 11.19 14.96
C GLN A 116 -6.44 12.62 14.56
N ILE A 117 -5.63 12.80 13.52
CA ILE A 117 -5.16 14.12 13.08
C ILE A 117 -5.92 14.62 11.84
N TYR A 118 -6.84 13.84 11.30
CA TYR A 118 -7.60 14.17 10.10
C TYR A 118 -8.28 15.56 10.17
N PRO A 119 -8.95 15.95 11.29
CA PRO A 119 -9.54 17.27 11.41
C PRO A 119 -8.51 18.41 11.31
N ARG A 120 -7.27 18.17 11.70
CA ARG A 120 -6.18 19.16 11.59
C ARG A 120 -5.61 19.20 10.17
N LEU A 121 -5.52 18.07 9.48
CA LEU A 121 -5.10 18.04 8.08
C LEU A 121 -6.08 18.79 7.18
N THR A 122 -7.38 18.62 7.40
CA THR A 122 -8.43 19.31 6.62
C THR A 122 -8.44 20.83 6.81
N GLN A 123 -7.87 21.34 7.91
CA GLN A 123 -7.66 22.79 8.12
C GLN A 123 -6.47 23.32 7.30
N ILE A 124 -5.54 22.45 6.90
CA ILE A 124 -4.37 22.83 6.09
C ILE A 124 -4.71 22.78 4.60
N ALA A 125 -5.32 21.66 4.15
CA ALA A 125 -5.71 21.46 2.76
C ALA A 125 -6.80 20.39 2.61
N PRO A 126 -7.54 20.35 1.49
CA PRO A 126 -8.34 19.20 1.11
C PRO A 126 -7.55 17.92 1.28
N THR A 127 -8.10 16.96 2.05
CA THR A 127 -7.41 15.72 2.40
C THR A 127 -8.24 14.53 1.96
N LEU A 128 -7.68 13.68 1.11
CA LEU A 128 -8.26 12.40 0.72
C LEU A 128 -7.59 11.27 1.49
N THR A 129 -8.40 10.39 2.03
CA THR A 129 -7.92 9.24 2.78
C THR A 129 -8.38 7.93 2.14
N PHE A 130 -7.49 6.94 2.13
CA PHE A 130 -7.79 5.63 1.57
C PHE A 130 -7.57 4.54 2.63
N ASP A 131 -8.24 3.42 2.47
CA ASP A 131 -8.07 2.25 3.33
C ASP A 131 -7.55 1.07 2.48
N PRO A 132 -6.21 0.95 2.32
CA PRO A 132 -5.61 -0.09 1.49
C PRO A 132 -5.72 -1.49 2.11
N PHE A 133 -6.15 -1.62 3.38
CA PHE A 133 -6.08 -2.84 4.17
C PHE A 133 -7.44 -3.26 4.76
N SER A 134 -8.53 -3.10 4.00
CA SER A 134 -9.83 -3.55 4.48
C SER A 134 -9.85 -5.08 4.66
N GLU A 135 -10.36 -5.57 5.79
CA GLU A 135 -10.39 -7.00 6.14
C GLU A 135 -11.16 -7.87 5.13
N ALA A 136 -12.23 -7.32 4.57
CA ALA A 136 -13.05 -7.99 3.55
C ALA A 136 -12.42 -7.89 2.14
N GLY A 137 -11.23 -7.27 2.02
CA GLY A 137 -10.82 -6.64 0.81
C GLY A 137 -9.93 -7.45 -0.10
N ASN A 138 -10.18 -7.23 -1.34
CA ASN A 138 -9.27 -7.47 -2.41
C ASN A 138 -8.31 -6.25 -2.48
N GLN A 139 -7.12 -6.37 -1.86
CA GLN A 139 -6.13 -5.26 -1.81
C GLN A 139 -5.68 -4.86 -3.22
N TYR A 140 -5.67 -5.78 -4.19
CA TYR A 140 -5.39 -5.44 -5.58
C TYR A 140 -6.47 -4.54 -6.20
N ALA A 141 -7.74 -4.87 -6.00
CA ALA A 141 -8.82 -4.02 -6.48
C ALA A 141 -8.85 -2.66 -5.78
N GLU A 142 -8.49 -2.61 -4.49
CA GLU A 142 -8.37 -1.36 -3.74
C GLU A 142 -7.22 -0.49 -4.27
N MET A 143 -6.07 -1.08 -4.56
CA MET A 143 -4.95 -0.39 -5.20
C MET A 143 -5.36 0.25 -6.52
N VAL A 144 -6.05 -0.51 -7.38
CA VAL A 144 -6.53 0.01 -8.67
C VAL A 144 -7.51 1.16 -8.48
N ARG A 145 -8.49 1.03 -7.57
CA ARG A 145 -9.48 2.09 -7.28
C ARG A 145 -8.81 3.36 -6.73
N THR A 146 -7.89 3.20 -5.77
CA THR A 146 -7.14 4.32 -5.19
C THR A 146 -6.37 5.06 -6.26
N PHE A 147 -5.62 4.34 -7.09
CA PHE A 147 -4.86 4.92 -8.21
C PHE A 147 -5.75 5.68 -9.20
N GLN A 148 -6.90 5.09 -9.57
CA GLN A 148 -7.87 5.73 -10.46
C GLN A 148 -8.50 6.98 -9.83
N THR A 149 -8.84 6.93 -8.54
CA THR A 149 -9.40 8.09 -7.80
C THR A 149 -8.40 9.24 -7.74
N ILE A 150 -7.14 8.95 -7.40
CA ILE A 150 -6.06 9.96 -7.38
C ILE A 150 -5.89 10.57 -8.78
N ALA A 151 -5.86 9.73 -9.82
CA ALA A 151 -5.73 10.19 -11.21
C ALA A 151 -6.89 11.07 -11.65
N GLU A 152 -8.10 10.72 -11.27
CA GLU A 152 -9.28 11.51 -11.58
C GLU A 152 -9.24 12.88 -10.92
N VAL A 153 -8.86 12.94 -9.64
CA VAL A 153 -8.70 14.19 -8.88
C VAL A 153 -7.65 15.09 -9.52
N LEU A 154 -6.57 14.51 -10.02
CA LEU A 154 -5.45 15.22 -10.65
C LEU A 154 -5.67 15.52 -12.14
N GLY A 155 -6.82 15.13 -12.74
CA GLY A 155 -7.05 15.28 -14.17
C GLY A 155 -6.11 14.40 -15.02
N ARG A 156 -5.66 13.25 -14.49
CA ARG A 156 -4.69 12.32 -15.09
C ARG A 156 -5.31 10.96 -15.49
N SER A 157 -6.61 10.86 -15.68
CA SER A 157 -7.30 9.60 -15.97
C SER A 157 -6.78 8.89 -17.22
N THR A 158 -6.34 9.63 -18.24
CA THR A 158 -5.73 9.05 -19.44
C THR A 158 -4.39 8.39 -19.11
N GLN A 159 -3.55 9.07 -18.33
CA GLN A 159 -2.28 8.52 -17.88
C GLN A 159 -2.50 7.25 -17.02
N ALA A 160 -3.49 7.27 -16.12
CA ALA A 160 -3.82 6.11 -15.31
C ALA A 160 -4.22 4.89 -16.17
N ARG A 161 -5.07 5.09 -17.19
CA ARG A 161 -5.40 4.00 -18.13
C ARG A 161 -4.16 3.44 -18.81
N THR A 162 -3.25 4.30 -19.27
CA THR A 162 -1.99 3.86 -19.88
C THR A 162 -1.15 3.01 -18.95
N VAL A 163 -1.00 3.43 -17.69
CA VAL A 163 -0.24 2.68 -16.65
C VAL A 163 -0.90 1.34 -16.36
N LEU A 164 -2.20 1.31 -16.11
CA LEU A 164 -2.93 0.08 -15.80
C LEU A 164 -2.93 -0.90 -16.98
N THR A 165 -3.16 -0.44 -18.20
CA THR A 165 -3.09 -1.30 -19.42
C THR A 165 -1.69 -1.88 -19.59
N ARG A 166 -0.65 -1.10 -19.34
CA ARG A 166 0.74 -1.62 -19.39
C ARG A 166 0.96 -2.69 -18.32
N MET A 167 0.51 -2.47 -17.09
CA MET A 167 0.60 -3.44 -16.01
C MET A 167 -0.11 -4.76 -16.38
N GLU A 168 -1.35 -4.69 -16.87
CA GLU A 168 -2.12 -5.86 -17.31
C GLU A 168 -1.43 -6.61 -18.46
N THR A 169 -0.85 -5.88 -19.41
CA THR A 169 -0.07 -6.47 -20.52
C THR A 169 1.15 -7.22 -19.99
N ARG A 170 1.88 -6.66 -19.04
CA ARG A 170 3.01 -7.33 -18.39
C ARG A 170 2.58 -8.58 -17.62
N PHE A 171 1.43 -8.53 -16.95
CA PHE A 171 0.87 -9.70 -16.28
C PHE A 171 0.50 -10.83 -17.26
N ALA A 172 -0.09 -10.46 -18.41
CA ALA A 172 -0.40 -11.43 -19.45
C ALA A 172 0.87 -12.08 -20.04
N GLN A 173 1.92 -11.30 -20.28
CA GLN A 173 3.22 -11.81 -20.72
C GLN A 173 3.86 -12.73 -19.68
N ALA A 174 3.84 -12.32 -18.38
CA ALA A 174 4.36 -13.14 -17.29
C ALA A 174 3.62 -14.48 -17.17
N ARG A 175 2.28 -14.46 -17.34
CA ARG A 175 1.47 -15.69 -17.35
C ARG A 175 1.88 -16.62 -18.46
N GLN A 176 2.08 -16.10 -19.65
CA GLN A 176 2.56 -16.90 -20.79
C GLN A 176 3.93 -17.51 -20.49
N THR A 177 4.86 -16.72 -19.97
CA THR A 177 6.20 -17.19 -19.59
C THR A 177 6.13 -18.34 -18.56
N LEU A 178 5.26 -18.24 -17.56
CA LEU A 178 5.05 -19.30 -16.58
C LEU A 178 4.43 -20.57 -17.21
N GLN A 179 3.51 -20.41 -18.18
CA GLN A 179 2.94 -21.53 -18.92
C GLN A 179 4.01 -22.27 -19.73
N GLU A 180 4.84 -21.54 -20.46
CA GLU A 180 5.94 -22.09 -21.26
C GLU A 180 7.00 -22.79 -20.39
N ALA A 181 7.24 -22.29 -19.17
CA ALA A 181 8.16 -22.87 -18.21
C ALA A 181 7.54 -24.03 -17.39
N GLY A 182 6.25 -24.36 -17.57
CA GLY A 182 5.56 -25.40 -16.79
C GLY A 182 5.30 -25.04 -15.32
N LEU A 183 5.33 -23.74 -15.00
CA LEU A 183 5.18 -23.20 -13.63
C LEU A 183 3.76 -22.68 -13.35
N PHE A 184 2.91 -22.56 -14.38
CA PHE A 184 1.54 -22.09 -14.23
C PHE A 184 0.72 -23.01 -13.31
N GLY A 185 0.00 -22.42 -12.38
CA GLY A 185 -0.84 -23.12 -11.42
C GLY A 185 -0.09 -23.69 -10.22
N GLN A 186 1.26 -23.57 -10.18
CA GLN A 186 2.07 -24.05 -9.05
C GLN A 186 1.89 -23.15 -7.83
N ARG A 187 2.16 -23.73 -6.65
CA ARG A 187 1.94 -23.05 -5.37
C ARG A 187 3.18 -22.29 -4.94
N PHE A 188 2.97 -21.13 -4.38
CA PHE A 188 4.04 -20.32 -3.78
C PHE A 188 3.70 -19.91 -2.35
N VAL A 189 4.73 -19.65 -1.57
CA VAL A 189 4.67 -18.83 -0.36
C VAL A 189 5.63 -17.65 -0.56
N LEU A 190 5.14 -16.43 -0.32
CA LEU A 190 5.99 -15.25 -0.36
C LEU A 190 6.24 -14.77 1.07
N ALA A 191 7.50 -14.55 1.40
CA ALA A 191 7.97 -14.05 2.68
C ALA A 191 8.74 -12.73 2.53
N GLN A 192 8.53 -11.80 3.46
CA GLN A 192 9.45 -10.70 3.71
C GLN A 192 10.11 -10.96 5.07
N ALA A 193 11.44 -11.15 5.08
CA ALA A 193 12.15 -11.54 6.28
C ALA A 193 13.18 -10.47 6.69
N PHE A 194 13.30 -10.26 8.00
CA PHE A 194 14.12 -9.19 8.58
C PHE A 194 14.40 -9.47 10.06
N THR A 195 15.38 -8.77 10.61
CA THR A 195 15.61 -8.72 12.06
C THR A 195 14.69 -7.68 12.68
N SER A 196 13.82 -8.11 13.60
CA SER A 196 12.88 -7.23 14.29
C SER A 196 13.59 -6.27 15.25
N ARG A 197 12.87 -5.26 15.77
CA ARG A 197 13.40 -4.33 16.78
C ARG A 197 13.83 -5.01 18.07
N GLN A 198 13.29 -6.21 18.38
CA GLN A 198 13.70 -7.05 19.49
C GLN A 198 14.89 -7.94 19.18
N ASN A 199 15.56 -7.72 18.05
CA ASN A 199 16.68 -8.51 17.55
C ASN A 199 16.33 -9.99 17.31
N LEU A 200 15.10 -10.25 16.89
CA LEU A 200 14.60 -11.59 16.54
C LEU A 200 14.43 -11.69 15.02
N ALA A 201 14.90 -12.80 14.46
CA ALA A 201 14.64 -13.11 13.06
C ALA A 201 13.15 -13.39 12.85
N THR A 202 12.53 -12.60 11.99
CA THR A 202 11.08 -12.52 11.81
C THR A 202 10.75 -12.59 10.31
N MET A 203 9.62 -13.24 9.98
CA MET A 203 9.09 -13.30 8.63
C MET A 203 7.65 -12.81 8.61
N ARG A 204 7.30 -12.05 7.60
CA ARG A 204 5.93 -11.79 7.18
C ARG A 204 5.59 -12.75 6.06
N LEU A 205 4.72 -13.71 6.34
CA LEU A 205 4.18 -14.62 5.33
C LEU A 205 2.88 -14.02 4.78
N PHE A 206 2.86 -13.72 3.49
CA PHE A 206 1.74 -13.00 2.88
C PHE A 206 0.54 -13.91 2.66
N THR A 207 -0.60 -13.51 3.23
CA THR A 207 -1.89 -14.21 3.11
C THR A 207 -2.59 -13.92 1.77
N ARG A 208 -3.64 -14.67 1.44
CA ARG A 208 -4.35 -14.57 0.16
C ARG A 208 -4.99 -13.21 -0.11
N ASN A 209 -5.32 -12.44 0.94
CA ASN A 209 -5.86 -11.10 0.79
C ASN A 209 -4.81 -10.00 0.59
N SER A 210 -3.51 -10.33 0.64
CA SER A 210 -2.44 -9.35 0.41
C SER A 210 -2.36 -8.92 -1.05
N LEU A 211 -1.94 -7.67 -1.28
CA LEU A 211 -1.67 -7.15 -2.61
C LEU A 211 -0.70 -8.06 -3.39
N VAL A 212 0.42 -8.42 -2.80
CA VAL A 212 1.46 -9.23 -3.46
C VAL A 212 0.98 -10.63 -3.82
N SER A 213 0.19 -11.28 -2.95
CA SER A 213 -0.40 -12.57 -3.27
C SER A 213 -1.36 -12.47 -4.44
N GLN A 214 -2.25 -11.48 -4.43
CA GLN A 214 -3.21 -11.27 -5.49
C GLN A 214 -2.55 -10.89 -6.83
N VAL A 215 -1.45 -10.11 -6.80
CA VAL A 215 -0.64 -9.83 -7.99
C VAL A 215 -0.03 -11.10 -8.58
N LEU A 216 0.53 -11.98 -7.75
CA LEU A 216 1.09 -13.25 -8.22
C LEU A 216 0.00 -14.23 -8.69
N GLU A 217 -1.20 -14.17 -8.12
CA GLU A 217 -2.36 -14.93 -8.61
C GLU A 217 -2.83 -14.42 -10.00
N GLN A 218 -2.71 -13.10 -10.31
CA GLN A 218 -2.98 -12.58 -11.65
C GLN A 218 -2.10 -13.21 -12.73
N ILE A 219 -0.89 -13.60 -12.41
CA ILE A 219 0.01 -14.27 -13.36
C ILE A 219 -0.09 -15.79 -13.33
N GLY A 220 -0.98 -16.37 -12.51
CA GLY A 220 -1.33 -17.80 -12.53
C GLY A 220 -0.61 -18.64 -11.49
N LEU A 221 0.09 -18.06 -10.52
CA LEU A 221 0.57 -18.77 -9.34
C LEU A 221 -0.54 -18.90 -8.30
N LYS A 222 -0.40 -19.79 -7.31
CA LYS A 222 -1.40 -20.02 -6.25
C LYS A 222 -0.75 -19.83 -4.87
N ASN A 223 -1.26 -18.92 -4.05
CA ASN A 223 -0.76 -18.77 -2.69
C ASN A 223 -1.06 -20.04 -1.87
N ALA A 224 -0.02 -20.62 -1.27
CA ALA A 224 -0.10 -21.82 -0.42
C ALA A 224 -0.11 -21.51 1.08
N TRP A 225 0.03 -20.25 1.49
CA TRP A 225 -0.09 -19.85 2.89
C TRP A 225 -1.56 -19.74 3.26
N GLU A 226 -2.10 -20.80 3.92
CA GLU A 226 -3.55 -20.94 4.18
C GLU A 226 -4.03 -20.28 5.48
N ASP A 227 -3.24 -19.40 6.07
CA ASP A 227 -3.68 -18.67 7.25
C ASP A 227 -4.85 -17.75 6.96
N LYS A 228 -5.63 -17.42 8.00
CA LYS A 228 -6.78 -16.51 7.88
C LYS A 228 -6.33 -15.17 7.31
N ALA A 229 -7.22 -14.53 6.57
CA ALA A 229 -7.00 -13.16 6.12
C ALA A 229 -6.65 -12.25 7.30
N GLN A 230 -5.56 -11.51 7.16
CA GLN A 230 -5.07 -10.56 8.17
C GLN A 230 -5.28 -9.13 7.65
N GLN A 231 -5.46 -8.19 8.57
CA GLN A 231 -5.70 -6.79 8.21
C GLN A 231 -4.66 -6.24 7.22
N TYR A 232 -3.38 -6.48 7.47
CA TYR A 232 -2.31 -6.01 6.58
C TYR A 232 -1.93 -7.02 5.48
N GLY A 233 -2.63 -8.15 5.39
CA GLY A 233 -2.36 -9.16 4.39
C GLY A 233 -1.15 -10.06 4.68
N TYR A 234 -0.69 -10.17 5.92
CA TYR A 234 0.38 -11.08 6.31
C TYR A 234 0.25 -11.57 7.75
N THR A 235 0.82 -12.76 8.01
CA THR A 235 1.07 -13.28 9.36
C THR A 235 2.53 -13.06 9.68
N GLU A 236 2.83 -12.53 10.87
CA GLU A 236 4.19 -12.37 11.36
C GLU A 236 4.57 -13.57 12.23
N VAL A 237 5.66 -14.26 11.84
CA VAL A 237 6.12 -15.52 12.45
C VAL A 237 7.64 -15.52 12.60
N GLY A 238 8.17 -16.36 13.49
CA GLY A 238 9.60 -16.63 13.59
C GLY A 238 10.08 -17.65 12.54
N LEU A 239 11.38 -17.93 12.52
CA LEU A 239 11.99 -18.87 11.57
C LEU A 239 11.57 -20.33 11.81
N GLU A 240 11.07 -20.67 13.00
CA GLU A 240 10.54 -22.01 13.32
C GLU A 240 9.36 -22.41 12.41
N ALA A 241 8.60 -21.42 11.91
CA ALA A 241 7.51 -21.65 10.98
C ALA A 241 7.96 -22.21 9.62
N LEU A 242 9.24 -22.08 9.25
CA LEU A 242 9.79 -22.62 7.99
C LEU A 242 9.52 -24.12 7.86
N SER A 243 9.60 -24.88 8.95
CA SER A 243 9.37 -26.34 8.96
C SER A 243 7.91 -26.73 8.63
N GLN A 244 6.99 -25.79 8.77
CA GLN A 244 5.55 -26.00 8.51
C GLN A 244 5.13 -25.55 7.10
N ILE A 245 6.00 -24.83 6.38
CA ILE A 245 5.71 -24.33 5.04
C ILE A 245 5.75 -25.47 4.03
N LYS A 246 4.59 -25.74 3.43
CA LYS A 246 4.44 -26.74 2.35
C LYS A 246 4.06 -26.00 1.06
N THR A 247 5.03 -25.81 0.19
CA THR A 247 4.85 -25.10 -1.07
C THR A 247 5.75 -25.68 -2.15
N ASP A 248 5.41 -25.45 -3.40
CA ASP A 248 6.25 -25.83 -4.53
C ASP A 248 7.40 -24.83 -4.68
N HIS A 249 7.13 -23.54 -4.40
CA HIS A 249 8.09 -22.45 -4.51
C HIS A 249 8.07 -21.56 -3.27
N PHE A 250 9.23 -21.23 -2.73
CA PHE A 250 9.41 -20.26 -1.65
C PHE A 250 10.09 -19.01 -2.18
N ILE A 251 9.35 -17.90 -2.25
CA ILE A 251 9.84 -16.62 -2.72
C ILE A 251 10.10 -15.74 -1.48
N TYR A 252 11.29 -15.15 -1.37
CA TYR A 252 11.61 -14.38 -0.18
C TYR A 252 12.35 -13.08 -0.49
N ILE A 253 11.99 -12.05 0.27
CA ILE A 253 12.55 -10.70 0.21
C ILE A 253 13.37 -10.50 1.48
N VAL A 254 14.67 -10.23 1.33
CA VAL A 254 15.58 -9.90 2.43
C VAL A 254 16.55 -8.81 1.99
N GLN A 255 16.89 -7.91 2.91
CA GLN A 255 17.97 -6.95 2.70
C GLN A 255 19.32 -7.66 2.60
N GLU A 256 20.28 -7.10 1.88
CA GLU A 256 21.60 -7.72 1.73
C GLU A 256 22.36 -7.79 3.05
N ASN A 257 22.22 -6.74 3.86
CA ASN A 257 22.86 -6.60 5.17
C ASN A 257 22.03 -7.20 6.33
N ASP A 258 20.85 -7.75 6.06
CA ASP A 258 19.95 -8.36 7.04
C ASP A 258 19.29 -9.65 6.49
N ASN A 259 20.14 -10.60 6.08
CA ASN A 259 19.64 -11.89 5.60
C ASN A 259 19.52 -12.87 6.77
N VAL A 260 18.33 -12.97 7.34
CA VAL A 260 18.01 -13.85 8.47
C VAL A 260 18.10 -15.36 8.17
N PHE A 261 18.23 -15.76 6.90
CA PHE A 261 18.41 -17.17 6.50
C PHE A 261 19.87 -17.60 6.45
N THR A 262 20.81 -16.69 6.76
CA THR A 262 22.24 -16.99 6.88
C THR A 262 22.66 -17.01 8.35
N GLY A 263 23.58 -17.90 8.69
CA GLY A 263 24.09 -18.06 10.06
C GLY A 263 23.93 -19.49 10.57
N SER A 264 24.83 -19.91 11.44
CA SER A 264 25.01 -21.31 11.84
C SER A 264 23.76 -21.97 12.45
N SER A 265 22.92 -21.19 13.16
CA SER A 265 21.71 -21.72 13.81
C SER A 265 20.54 -21.98 12.82
N VAL A 266 20.47 -21.25 11.72
CA VAL A 266 19.40 -21.36 10.73
C VAL A 266 19.80 -22.19 9.53
N GLU A 267 21.10 -22.22 9.22
CA GLU A 267 21.62 -22.87 8.01
C GLU A 267 21.27 -24.37 7.92
N ALA A 268 21.33 -25.08 9.04
CA ALA A 268 20.97 -26.50 9.09
C ALA A 268 19.48 -26.73 8.83
N LEU A 269 18.60 -25.88 9.40
CA LEU A 269 17.17 -25.93 9.12
C LEU A 269 16.92 -25.60 7.64
N TRP A 270 17.47 -24.48 7.15
CA TRP A 270 17.28 -23.99 5.79
C TRP A 270 17.64 -25.02 4.73
N LYS A 271 18.82 -25.65 4.83
CA LYS A 271 19.32 -26.68 3.88
C LYS A 271 18.43 -27.95 3.83
N ASN A 272 17.67 -28.21 4.89
CA ASN A 272 16.80 -29.37 4.97
C ASN A 272 15.38 -29.16 4.44
N LEU A 273 15.00 -27.92 4.10
CA LEU A 273 13.70 -27.62 3.54
C LEU A 273 13.57 -28.14 2.11
N ASP A 274 12.43 -28.73 1.76
CA ASP A 274 12.22 -29.37 0.44
C ASP A 274 12.40 -28.37 -0.71
N PHE A 275 11.83 -27.17 -0.59
CA PHE A 275 11.96 -26.15 -1.62
C PHE A 275 13.41 -25.61 -1.75
N VAL A 276 14.24 -25.72 -0.71
CA VAL A 276 15.67 -25.36 -0.80
C VAL A 276 16.46 -26.46 -1.48
N ARG A 277 16.24 -27.72 -1.09
CA ARG A 277 16.92 -28.91 -1.70
C ARG A 277 16.58 -29.04 -3.18
N ASN A 278 15.37 -28.66 -3.57
CA ASN A 278 14.90 -28.72 -4.95
C ASN A 278 15.26 -27.46 -5.77
N HIS A 279 16.01 -26.51 -5.20
CA HIS A 279 16.35 -25.23 -5.84
C HIS A 279 15.12 -24.35 -6.18
N HIS A 280 14.05 -24.45 -5.40
CA HIS A 280 12.81 -23.69 -5.55
C HIS A 280 12.69 -22.55 -4.50
N ALA A 281 13.79 -22.12 -3.91
CA ALA A 281 13.87 -20.97 -3.02
C ALA A 281 14.43 -19.77 -3.80
N TYR A 282 13.62 -18.74 -4.00
CA TYR A 282 13.94 -17.60 -4.85
C TYR A 282 14.06 -16.32 -4.05
N ARG A 283 15.28 -15.75 -4.02
CA ARG A 283 15.53 -14.47 -3.37
C ARG A 283 15.17 -13.31 -4.30
N LEU A 284 14.37 -12.38 -3.79
CA LEU A 284 14.13 -11.11 -4.43
C LEU A 284 14.95 -9.99 -3.77
N PRO A 285 15.22 -8.89 -4.49
CA PRO A 285 15.89 -7.72 -3.92
C PRO A 285 15.17 -7.18 -2.69
N GLY A 286 15.91 -6.76 -1.66
CA GLY A 286 15.34 -6.27 -0.39
C GLY A 286 14.45 -5.03 -0.53
N ASN A 287 14.64 -4.26 -1.59
CA ASN A 287 13.80 -3.11 -1.93
C ASN A 287 12.62 -3.43 -2.87
N THR A 288 12.22 -4.71 -2.96
CA THR A 288 10.96 -5.11 -3.60
C THR A 288 9.81 -4.70 -2.69
N TRP A 289 9.12 -3.62 -3.05
CA TRP A 289 8.05 -3.07 -2.22
C TRP A 289 6.76 -3.88 -2.32
N THR A 290 6.23 -4.28 -1.16
CA THR A 290 5.10 -5.24 -1.06
C THR A 290 3.74 -4.59 -0.83
N PHE A 291 3.71 -3.27 -0.63
CA PHE A 291 2.51 -2.48 -0.32
C PHE A 291 2.33 -1.31 -1.29
N GLY A 292 2.79 -1.47 -2.53
CA GLY A 292 2.85 -0.38 -3.50
C GLY A 292 1.62 -0.23 -4.37
N GLY A 293 1.81 0.53 -5.43
CA GLY A 293 0.86 0.77 -6.49
C GLY A 293 1.18 -0.07 -7.75
N PRO A 294 0.69 0.39 -8.93
CA PRO A 294 0.86 -0.33 -10.19
C PRO A 294 2.32 -0.58 -10.60
N LEU A 295 3.25 0.34 -10.31
CA LEU A 295 4.67 0.19 -10.67
C LEU A 295 5.37 -0.86 -9.81
N SER A 296 5.07 -0.89 -8.50
CA SER A 296 5.57 -1.93 -7.60
C SER A 296 5.01 -3.30 -7.96
N ALA A 297 3.75 -3.38 -8.38
CA ALA A 297 3.15 -4.61 -8.86
C ALA A 297 3.85 -5.13 -10.14
N GLU A 298 4.14 -4.25 -11.11
CA GLU A 298 4.95 -4.60 -12.29
C GLU A 298 6.35 -5.09 -11.89
N GLY A 299 7.02 -4.36 -10.97
CA GLY A 299 8.36 -4.70 -10.50
C GLY A 299 8.43 -6.03 -9.76
N LEU A 300 7.43 -6.35 -8.94
CA LEU A 300 7.30 -7.64 -8.27
C LEU A 300 7.19 -8.78 -9.30
N VAL A 301 6.28 -8.65 -10.26
CA VAL A 301 6.09 -9.67 -11.31
C VAL A 301 7.38 -9.89 -12.11
N GLU A 302 8.05 -8.82 -12.51
CA GLU A 302 9.32 -8.90 -13.24
C GLU A 302 10.40 -9.62 -12.41
N ALA A 303 10.53 -9.28 -11.12
CA ALA A 303 11.49 -9.90 -10.23
C ALA A 303 11.21 -11.39 -10.01
N VAL A 304 9.95 -11.77 -9.82
CA VAL A 304 9.52 -13.16 -9.65
C VAL A 304 9.77 -13.98 -10.93
N ILE A 305 9.34 -13.50 -12.09
CA ILE A 305 9.57 -14.19 -13.36
C ILE A 305 11.07 -14.40 -13.59
N ARG A 306 11.87 -13.35 -13.41
CA ARG A 306 13.33 -13.47 -13.55
C ARG A 306 13.90 -14.53 -12.60
N ALA A 307 13.51 -14.50 -11.32
CA ALA A 307 14.05 -15.45 -10.32
C ALA A 307 13.64 -16.90 -10.60
N MET A 308 12.40 -17.14 -11.07
CA MET A 308 11.87 -18.48 -11.28
C MET A 308 12.26 -19.09 -12.63
N THR A 309 12.62 -18.28 -13.64
CA THR A 309 12.89 -18.75 -15.00
C THR A 309 14.36 -18.59 -15.43
N SER A 310 15.20 -17.90 -14.65
CA SER A 310 16.65 -17.87 -14.89
C SER A 310 17.26 -19.24 -14.54
N LYS A 311 17.87 -19.89 -15.55
CA LYS A 311 18.62 -21.15 -15.37
C LYS A 311 19.99 -20.90 -14.79
#